data_ce644eb14090467290ec1fc029d99912
#
_entry.id   ce644eb14090467290ec1fc029d99912
#
_cell.length_a   1.000
_cell.length_b   1.000
_cell.length_c   1.000
_cell.angle_alpha   90.00
_cell.angle_beta   90.00
_cell.angle_gamma   90.00
#
_symmetry.space_group_name_H-M   'P 1'
#
loop_
_entity.id
_entity.type
_entity.pdbx_description
1 polymer ?
#
loop_
_entity_poly.entity_id
_entity_poly.type
_entity_poly.pdbx_seq_one_letter_code
_entity_poly.pdbx_strand_id
1 'polypeptide(L)'
;MSLIVQKYGGTSVGTVERIEAVAKKVAASHREGNQLVVAVSAMSGETNRLIGLANEISSDTNLREMDVLVSTGEQVTIALLCMALQKLGIDALSYTGSQVGILTDNAHGKARIKEIDNHRLQGALQAGKVVVVAGFQGVDEEGNITTLGRGGSDTTAVALAAALQADECQIYTDVDGVYTTDPRLVSDARRLDKITFEEMLEMASQGSKILQIRSVEFAGKYSVPLRVLSSFEEGPGTLISLEEDDQMEKPLVSGIAFNRDEAKLTIRGIPDQPGVAYKVLGAISEANIEIDVIVQNVAKDNSASITFTVNKTDLSQAEELLGEIANDLGALEVDSDKRIAKVSIVGVGMRSHAGVAAKMFEALSDEGINIQLITTSEIKITVVIEERYLELAVRALHSVFELSAPGTEIS
;
A
#
# COMPACT_ATOMS: atom_id res chain seq x y z
N MET A 1 -5.07 28.67 10.08
CA MET A 1 -5.84 28.24 8.88
C MET A 1 -4.95 27.24 8.18
N SER A 2 -5.26 25.97 8.31
CA SER A 2 -4.45 24.89 7.71
C SER A 2 -5.08 24.44 6.40
N LEU A 3 -4.22 24.08 5.43
CA LEU A 3 -4.64 23.43 4.20
C LEU A 3 -4.55 21.90 4.38
N ILE A 4 -5.68 21.24 4.35
CA ILE A 4 -5.79 19.80 4.57
C ILE A 4 -6.34 19.13 3.31
N VAL A 5 -5.68 18.08 2.87
CA VAL A 5 -6.23 17.19 1.85
C VAL A 5 -6.82 15.97 2.53
N GLN A 6 -8.09 15.69 2.30
CA GLN A 6 -8.79 14.53 2.85
C GLN A 6 -9.09 13.52 1.74
N LYS A 7 -8.85 12.23 2.00
CA LYS A 7 -9.23 11.16 1.09
C LYS A 7 -10.26 10.26 1.73
N TYR A 8 -11.33 9.96 1.03
CA TYR A 8 -12.34 8.98 1.46
C TYR A 8 -12.41 7.80 0.49
N GLY A 9 -12.22 6.58 1.01
CA GLY A 9 -12.27 5.34 0.26
C GLY A 9 -13.70 4.92 -0.12
N GLY A 10 -13.83 3.93 -1.00
CA GLY A 10 -15.13 3.46 -1.49
C GLY A 10 -16.07 2.98 -0.37
N THR A 11 -15.56 2.36 0.68
CA THR A 11 -16.35 1.97 1.86
C THR A 11 -16.88 3.19 2.63
N SER A 12 -16.13 4.28 2.65
CA SER A 12 -16.52 5.54 3.31
C SER A 12 -17.64 6.29 2.59
N VAL A 13 -17.76 6.10 1.28
CA VAL A 13 -18.73 6.74 0.39
C VAL A 13 -19.68 5.74 -0.30
N GLY A 14 -19.80 4.52 0.25
CA GLY A 14 -20.49 3.40 -0.38
C GLY A 14 -22.01 3.53 -0.50
N THR A 15 -22.63 4.42 0.25
CA THR A 15 -24.08 4.72 0.19
C THR A 15 -24.31 6.23 0.33
N VAL A 16 -25.54 6.69 0.00
CA VAL A 16 -25.92 8.11 0.15
C VAL A 16 -25.78 8.55 1.62
N GLU A 17 -26.20 7.71 2.57
CA GLU A 17 -26.10 8.00 4.01
C GLU A 17 -24.62 8.17 4.45
N ARG A 18 -23.71 7.37 3.89
CA ARG A 18 -22.26 7.49 4.15
C ARG A 18 -21.69 8.78 3.52
N ILE A 19 -22.11 9.13 2.32
CA ILE A 19 -21.74 10.40 1.68
C ILE A 19 -22.23 11.59 2.52
N GLU A 20 -23.45 11.55 3.07
CA GLU A 20 -23.94 12.58 4.00
C GLU A 20 -23.13 12.63 5.31
N ALA A 21 -22.68 11.48 5.83
CA ALA A 21 -21.81 11.44 6.99
C ALA A 21 -20.42 12.05 6.70
N VAL A 22 -19.82 11.73 5.55
CA VAL A 22 -18.58 12.36 5.07
C VAL A 22 -18.77 13.87 4.93
N ALA A 23 -19.87 14.30 4.30
CA ALA A 23 -20.17 15.74 4.15
C ALA A 23 -20.23 16.47 5.51
N LYS A 24 -20.77 15.84 6.54
CA LYS A 24 -20.78 16.42 7.92
C LYS A 24 -19.37 16.56 8.48
N LYS A 25 -18.48 15.54 8.33
CA LYS A 25 -17.07 15.61 8.76
C LYS A 25 -16.31 16.71 8.04
N VAL A 26 -16.44 16.78 6.69
CA VAL A 26 -15.83 17.84 5.87
C VAL A 26 -16.34 19.23 6.28
N ALA A 27 -17.65 19.37 6.48
CA ALA A 27 -18.25 20.64 6.91
C ALA A 27 -17.79 21.07 8.31
N ALA A 28 -17.60 20.13 9.24
CA ALA A 28 -17.05 20.43 10.58
C ALA A 28 -15.62 20.97 10.48
N SER A 29 -14.73 20.28 9.78
CA SER A 29 -13.34 20.74 9.58
C SER A 29 -13.27 22.08 8.85
N HIS A 30 -14.14 22.32 7.85
CA HIS A 30 -14.19 23.62 7.17
C HIS A 30 -14.65 24.75 8.09
N ARG A 31 -15.62 24.50 8.97
CA ARG A 31 -16.10 25.50 9.96
C ARG A 31 -15.07 25.82 11.04
N GLU A 32 -14.11 24.95 11.30
CA GLU A 32 -12.95 25.19 12.14
C GLU A 32 -11.93 26.16 11.49
N GLY A 33 -12.17 26.57 10.24
CA GLY A 33 -11.34 27.50 9.50
C GLY A 33 -10.30 26.84 8.59
N ASN A 34 -10.38 25.54 8.36
CA ASN A 34 -9.45 24.84 7.45
C ASN A 34 -9.85 25.02 5.98
N GLN A 35 -8.86 25.14 5.10
CA GLN A 35 -9.03 24.98 3.67
C GLN A 35 -9.00 23.49 3.33
N LEU A 36 -9.95 23.01 2.54
CA LEU A 36 -10.13 21.59 2.30
C LEU A 36 -10.13 21.23 0.82
N VAL A 37 -9.33 20.24 0.48
CA VAL A 37 -9.43 19.49 -0.78
C VAL A 37 -9.80 18.05 -0.42
N VAL A 38 -10.84 17.51 -1.03
CA VAL A 38 -11.38 16.18 -0.70
C VAL A 38 -11.28 15.28 -1.93
N ALA A 39 -10.40 14.30 -1.91
CA ALA A 39 -10.31 13.26 -2.94
C ALA A 39 -11.21 12.09 -2.57
N VAL A 40 -12.05 11.62 -3.49
CA VAL A 40 -12.95 10.49 -3.23
C VAL A 40 -12.78 9.37 -4.24
N SER A 41 -13.01 8.15 -3.77
CA SER A 41 -13.13 6.96 -4.61
C SER A 41 -14.55 6.83 -5.17
N ALA A 42 -14.74 5.93 -6.13
CA ALA A 42 -16.06 5.45 -6.51
C ALA A 42 -16.78 4.81 -5.31
N MET A 43 -18.11 4.78 -5.33
CA MET A 43 -18.90 4.06 -4.34
C MET A 43 -18.50 2.58 -4.29
N SER A 44 -18.60 1.97 -3.12
CA SER A 44 -18.18 0.57 -2.92
C SER A 44 -18.83 -0.37 -3.94
N GLY A 45 -18.02 -1.19 -4.63
CA GLY A 45 -18.47 -2.13 -5.65
C GLY A 45 -18.68 -1.53 -7.05
N GLU A 46 -18.72 -0.20 -7.21
CA GLU A 46 -19.04 0.42 -8.49
C GLU A 46 -17.95 0.14 -9.55
N THR A 47 -16.69 0.26 -9.22
CA THR A 47 -15.59 -0.05 -10.14
C THR A 47 -15.67 -1.51 -10.63
N ASN A 48 -15.94 -2.47 -9.72
CA ASN A 48 -16.11 -3.88 -10.09
C ASN A 48 -17.34 -4.10 -10.97
N ARG A 49 -18.44 -3.40 -10.71
CA ARG A 49 -19.66 -3.44 -11.55
C ARG A 49 -19.35 -2.96 -12.96
N LEU A 50 -18.63 -1.85 -13.12
CA LEU A 50 -18.25 -1.29 -14.42
C LEU A 50 -17.30 -2.24 -15.18
N ILE A 51 -16.30 -2.81 -14.50
CA ILE A 51 -15.43 -3.84 -15.09
C ILE A 51 -16.24 -5.07 -15.53
N GLY A 52 -17.21 -5.49 -14.71
CA GLY A 52 -18.11 -6.58 -15.05
C GLY A 52 -18.87 -6.34 -16.37
N LEU A 53 -19.41 -5.13 -16.56
CA LEU A 53 -20.09 -4.75 -17.80
C LEU A 53 -19.17 -4.80 -19.02
N ALA A 54 -17.92 -4.36 -18.88
CA ALA A 54 -16.94 -4.46 -19.95
C ALA A 54 -16.65 -5.92 -20.33
N ASN A 55 -16.47 -6.78 -19.33
CA ASN A 55 -16.20 -8.20 -19.52
C ASN A 55 -17.36 -8.96 -20.16
N GLU A 56 -18.60 -8.50 -19.98
CA GLU A 56 -19.78 -9.06 -20.69
C GLU A 56 -19.72 -8.76 -22.19
N ILE A 57 -19.04 -7.68 -22.61
CA ILE A 57 -18.86 -7.32 -24.02
C ILE A 57 -17.70 -8.07 -24.63
N SER A 58 -16.54 -8.09 -23.96
CA SER A 58 -15.32 -8.74 -24.42
C SER A 58 -14.37 -9.05 -23.26
N SER A 59 -13.72 -10.19 -23.29
CA SER A 59 -12.60 -10.53 -22.38
C SER A 59 -11.29 -9.84 -22.74
N ASP A 60 -11.17 -9.35 -23.99
CA ASP A 60 -10.01 -8.59 -24.48
C ASP A 60 -10.42 -7.14 -24.69
N THR A 61 -10.50 -6.39 -23.60
CA THR A 61 -10.94 -5.00 -23.58
C THR A 61 -9.75 -4.06 -23.80
N ASN A 62 -9.95 -3.06 -24.66
CA ASN A 62 -8.98 -1.97 -24.82
C ASN A 62 -8.84 -1.19 -23.50
N LEU A 63 -7.63 -1.11 -22.95
CA LEU A 63 -7.35 -0.47 -21.66
C LEU A 63 -7.71 1.01 -21.64
N ARG A 64 -7.60 1.73 -22.78
CA ARG A 64 -8.01 3.12 -22.89
C ARG A 64 -9.53 3.27 -22.66
N GLU A 65 -10.34 2.42 -23.28
CA GLU A 65 -11.80 2.47 -23.10
C GLU A 65 -12.22 1.99 -21.70
N MET A 66 -11.45 1.06 -21.12
CA MET A 66 -11.62 0.66 -19.73
C MET A 66 -11.39 1.85 -18.77
N ASP A 67 -10.35 2.65 -18.99
CA ASP A 67 -10.07 3.84 -18.20
C ASP A 67 -11.22 4.86 -18.28
N VAL A 68 -11.76 5.09 -19.48
CA VAL A 68 -12.94 5.95 -19.68
C VAL A 68 -14.13 5.43 -18.86
N LEU A 69 -14.40 4.12 -18.95
CA LEU A 69 -15.54 3.50 -18.28
C LEU A 69 -15.41 3.60 -16.75
N VAL A 70 -14.29 3.12 -16.18
CA VAL A 70 -14.15 3.04 -14.72
C VAL A 70 -14.01 4.42 -14.06
N SER A 71 -13.47 5.43 -14.76
CA SER A 71 -13.36 6.80 -14.25
C SER A 71 -14.70 7.47 -13.95
N THR A 72 -15.81 6.96 -14.51
CA THR A 72 -17.15 7.49 -14.26
C THR A 72 -17.62 7.28 -12.83
N GLY A 73 -17.13 6.28 -12.13
CA GLY A 73 -17.51 5.95 -10.76
C GLY A 73 -17.23 7.09 -9.78
N GLU A 74 -16.04 7.67 -9.85
CA GLU A 74 -15.65 8.81 -9.01
C GLU A 74 -16.40 10.08 -9.38
N GLN A 75 -16.77 10.25 -10.66
CA GLN A 75 -17.56 11.40 -11.11
C GLN A 75 -18.94 11.45 -10.47
N VAL A 76 -19.57 10.29 -10.27
CA VAL A 76 -20.82 10.19 -9.50
C VAL A 76 -20.58 10.63 -8.05
N THR A 77 -19.54 10.12 -7.41
CA THR A 77 -19.28 10.38 -6.00
C THR A 77 -18.97 11.85 -5.71
N ILE A 78 -18.13 12.51 -6.54
CA ILE A 78 -17.79 13.94 -6.35
C ILE A 78 -19.05 14.84 -6.45
N ALA A 79 -19.94 14.52 -7.39
CA ALA A 79 -21.18 15.28 -7.57
C ALA A 79 -22.11 15.13 -6.35
N LEU A 80 -22.33 13.89 -5.89
CA LEU A 80 -23.18 13.62 -4.73
C LEU A 80 -22.62 14.25 -3.45
N LEU A 81 -21.30 14.19 -3.23
CA LEU A 81 -20.67 14.81 -2.07
C LEU A 81 -20.80 16.34 -2.09
N CYS A 82 -20.61 16.98 -3.24
CA CYS A 82 -20.83 18.42 -3.38
C CYS A 82 -22.29 18.81 -3.10
N MET A 83 -23.26 18.05 -3.60
CA MET A 83 -24.69 18.29 -3.31
C MET A 83 -24.97 18.16 -1.80
N ALA A 84 -24.37 17.17 -1.13
CA ALA A 84 -24.51 16.98 0.32
C ALA A 84 -23.88 18.14 1.11
N LEU A 85 -22.70 18.63 0.71
CA LEU A 85 -22.05 19.81 1.31
C LEU A 85 -22.88 21.08 1.11
N GLN A 86 -23.41 21.32 -0.08
CA GLN A 86 -24.28 22.47 -0.37
C GLN A 86 -25.57 22.43 0.46
N LYS A 87 -26.16 21.25 0.68
CA LYS A 87 -27.29 21.05 1.60
C LYS A 87 -26.97 21.48 3.04
N LEU A 88 -25.69 21.40 3.45
CA LEU A 88 -25.19 21.84 4.76
C LEU A 88 -24.77 23.33 4.80
N GLY A 89 -24.98 24.06 3.69
CA GLY A 89 -24.61 25.46 3.55
C GLY A 89 -23.10 25.69 3.29
N ILE A 90 -22.38 24.67 2.84
CA ILE A 90 -20.97 24.78 2.46
C ILE A 90 -20.86 24.97 0.95
N ASP A 91 -20.19 26.04 0.52
CA ASP A 91 -19.88 26.25 -0.90
C ASP A 91 -18.81 25.24 -1.35
N ALA A 92 -19.18 24.33 -2.24
CA ALA A 92 -18.32 23.24 -2.68
C ALA A 92 -18.37 23.10 -4.21
N LEU A 93 -17.20 22.77 -4.80
CA LEU A 93 -17.04 22.51 -6.23
C LEU A 93 -16.41 21.14 -6.47
N SER A 94 -16.97 20.41 -7.41
CA SER A 94 -16.44 19.12 -7.87
C SER A 94 -15.59 19.29 -9.13
N TYR A 95 -14.47 18.53 -9.18
CA TYR A 95 -13.60 18.48 -10.35
C TYR A 95 -13.17 17.05 -10.67
N THR A 96 -13.11 16.72 -11.96
CA THR A 96 -12.42 15.52 -12.45
C THR A 96 -10.90 15.71 -12.41
N GLY A 97 -10.13 14.62 -12.53
CA GLY A 97 -8.67 14.70 -12.63
C GLY A 97 -8.19 15.60 -13.78
N SER A 98 -8.85 15.52 -14.93
CA SER A 98 -8.61 16.39 -16.09
C SER A 98 -8.81 17.88 -15.78
N GLN A 99 -9.89 18.22 -15.08
CA GLN A 99 -10.22 19.62 -14.77
C GLN A 99 -9.24 20.29 -13.80
N VAL A 100 -8.56 19.51 -12.97
CA VAL A 100 -7.50 19.97 -12.06
C VAL A 100 -6.10 19.64 -12.58
N GLY A 101 -5.99 19.30 -13.88
CA GLY A 101 -4.71 19.14 -14.55
C GLY A 101 -3.82 18.04 -14.00
N ILE A 102 -4.38 16.90 -13.58
CA ILE A 102 -3.59 15.72 -13.21
C ILE A 102 -3.05 15.09 -14.51
N LEU A 103 -1.85 15.51 -14.93
CA LEU A 103 -1.19 14.99 -16.11
C LEU A 103 -0.48 13.68 -15.78
N THR A 104 -0.67 12.67 -16.64
CA THR A 104 -0.06 11.34 -16.47
C THR A 104 0.73 10.92 -17.72
N ASP A 105 1.40 9.78 -17.63
CA ASP A 105 1.80 9.03 -18.81
C ASP A 105 0.59 8.29 -19.42
N ASN A 106 0.81 7.64 -20.56
CA ASN A 106 -0.21 6.90 -21.32
C ASN A 106 -0.30 5.40 -20.97
N ALA A 107 0.22 4.98 -19.81
CA ALA A 107 0.14 3.60 -19.35
C ALA A 107 -1.26 3.31 -18.77
N HIS A 108 -2.26 3.16 -19.67
CA HIS A 108 -3.64 2.91 -19.29
C HIS A 108 -3.79 1.81 -18.24
N GLY A 109 -4.71 1.99 -17.27
CA GLY A 109 -4.94 1.09 -16.14
C GLY A 109 -3.92 1.19 -15.00
N LYS A 110 -2.73 1.78 -15.23
CA LYS A 110 -1.65 1.92 -14.23
C LYS A 110 -0.80 3.18 -14.45
N ALA A 111 -1.42 4.25 -14.92
CA ALA A 111 -0.73 5.49 -15.26
C ALA A 111 0.01 6.13 -14.07
N ARG A 112 1.05 6.87 -14.37
CA ARG A 112 1.87 7.59 -13.39
C ARG A 112 1.67 9.10 -13.53
N ILE A 113 1.44 9.77 -12.42
CA ILE A 113 1.30 11.24 -12.39
C ILE A 113 2.67 11.86 -12.70
N LYS A 114 2.69 12.72 -13.71
CA LYS A 114 3.86 13.53 -14.11
C LYS A 114 3.82 14.90 -13.45
N GLU A 115 2.67 15.56 -13.49
CA GLU A 115 2.47 16.95 -13.05
C GLU A 115 1.01 17.18 -12.62
N ILE A 116 0.79 18.19 -11.78
CA ILE A 116 -0.55 18.68 -11.42
C ILE A 116 -0.57 20.20 -11.59
N ASP A 117 -1.48 20.70 -12.43
CA ASP A 117 -1.78 22.13 -12.49
C ASP A 117 -2.75 22.52 -11.38
N ASN A 118 -2.23 23.16 -10.33
CA ASN A 118 -3.02 23.49 -9.14
C ASN A 118 -3.72 24.86 -9.19
N HIS A 119 -3.65 25.62 -10.29
CA HIS A 119 -4.23 26.99 -10.38
C HIS A 119 -5.73 27.03 -10.08
N ARG A 120 -6.50 26.07 -10.60
CA ARG A 120 -7.95 26.01 -10.34
C ARG A 120 -8.26 25.68 -8.89
N LEU A 121 -7.48 24.79 -8.29
CA LEU A 121 -7.61 24.40 -6.89
C LEU A 121 -7.36 25.61 -5.99
N GLN A 122 -6.23 26.30 -6.20
CA GLN A 122 -5.87 27.48 -5.43
C GLN A 122 -6.92 28.59 -5.56
N GLY A 123 -7.43 28.87 -6.75
CA GLY A 123 -8.47 29.87 -6.97
C GLY A 123 -9.77 29.55 -6.22
N ALA A 124 -10.20 28.29 -6.22
CA ALA A 124 -11.37 27.85 -5.48
C ALA A 124 -11.18 27.91 -3.95
N LEU A 125 -10.01 27.51 -3.46
CA LEU A 125 -9.65 27.57 -2.03
C LEU A 125 -9.58 29.03 -1.53
N GLN A 126 -8.99 29.93 -2.33
CA GLN A 126 -8.94 31.38 -2.01
C GLN A 126 -10.34 32.02 -2.00
N ALA A 127 -11.26 31.48 -2.77
CA ALA A 127 -12.67 31.90 -2.74
C ALA A 127 -13.47 31.28 -1.56
N GLY A 128 -12.78 30.56 -0.64
CA GLY A 128 -13.40 29.95 0.54
C GLY A 128 -14.23 28.70 0.25
N LYS A 129 -14.03 28.05 -0.91
CA LYS A 129 -14.79 26.86 -1.29
C LYS A 129 -14.08 25.58 -0.87
N VAL A 130 -14.87 24.55 -0.52
CA VAL A 130 -14.39 23.18 -0.43
C VAL A 130 -14.26 22.60 -1.84
N VAL A 131 -13.10 22.03 -2.15
CA VAL A 131 -12.84 21.42 -3.45
C VAL A 131 -12.95 19.91 -3.35
N VAL A 132 -13.78 19.29 -4.18
CA VAL A 132 -13.94 17.83 -4.23
C VAL A 132 -13.38 17.30 -5.55
N VAL A 133 -12.40 16.40 -5.50
CA VAL A 133 -11.69 15.89 -6.67
C VAL A 133 -11.96 14.40 -6.85
N ALA A 134 -12.26 13.99 -8.07
CA ALA A 134 -12.33 12.58 -8.43
C ALA A 134 -10.94 11.96 -8.30
N GLY A 135 -10.79 11.02 -7.39
CA GLY A 135 -9.56 10.24 -7.25
C GLY A 135 -9.35 9.28 -8.42
N PHE A 136 -8.23 8.55 -8.42
CA PHE A 136 -7.97 7.44 -9.32
C PHE A 136 -7.70 7.82 -10.79
N GLN A 137 -8.00 9.02 -11.25
CA GLN A 137 -8.00 9.41 -12.66
C GLN A 137 -7.14 10.64 -12.97
N GLY A 138 -6.61 10.69 -14.18
CA GLY A 138 -5.90 11.82 -14.78
C GLY A 138 -6.12 11.87 -16.29
N VAL A 139 -5.25 12.58 -16.99
CA VAL A 139 -5.21 12.66 -18.45
C VAL A 139 -3.78 12.55 -18.95
N ASP A 140 -3.58 11.95 -20.11
CA ASP A 140 -2.31 11.98 -20.80
C ASP A 140 -2.13 13.29 -21.62
N GLU A 141 -0.99 13.43 -22.29
CA GLU A 141 -0.67 14.62 -23.11
C GLU A 141 -1.58 14.78 -24.32
N GLU A 142 -2.25 13.72 -24.75
CA GLU A 142 -3.22 13.74 -25.86
C GLU A 142 -4.66 14.05 -25.38
N GLY A 143 -4.86 14.18 -24.06
CA GLY A 143 -6.18 14.43 -23.44
C GLY A 143 -7.00 13.17 -23.23
N ASN A 144 -6.43 11.96 -23.40
CA ASN A 144 -7.13 10.73 -23.07
C ASN A 144 -7.21 10.55 -21.56
N ILE A 145 -8.36 10.07 -21.08
CA ILE A 145 -8.52 9.71 -19.68
C ILE A 145 -7.63 8.52 -19.35
N THR A 146 -6.93 8.60 -18.23
CA THR A 146 -6.07 7.54 -17.69
C THR A 146 -6.46 7.21 -16.26
N THR A 147 -6.22 5.98 -15.83
CA THR A 147 -6.41 5.59 -14.43
C THR A 147 -5.10 5.13 -13.80
N LEU A 148 -4.99 5.39 -12.48
CA LEU A 148 -3.75 5.22 -11.72
C LEU A 148 -3.55 3.80 -11.19
N GLY A 149 -4.53 2.91 -11.42
CA GLY A 149 -4.52 1.56 -10.90
C GLY A 149 -4.88 1.46 -9.42
N ARG A 150 -4.59 0.32 -8.81
CA ARG A 150 -4.95 0.01 -7.42
C ARG A 150 -4.37 1.05 -6.45
N GLY A 151 -5.19 1.55 -5.51
CA GLY A 151 -4.82 2.63 -4.59
C GLY A 151 -4.67 4.01 -5.24
N GLY A 152 -5.19 4.18 -6.47
CA GLY A 152 -5.07 5.42 -7.21
C GLY A 152 -5.70 6.64 -6.52
N SER A 153 -6.77 6.47 -5.74
CA SER A 153 -7.37 7.59 -4.98
C SER A 153 -6.47 8.06 -3.83
N ASP A 154 -5.73 7.14 -3.17
CA ASP A 154 -4.74 7.51 -2.15
C ASP A 154 -3.59 8.27 -2.81
N THR A 155 -3.10 7.77 -3.95
CA THR A 155 -2.07 8.44 -4.76
C THR A 155 -2.52 9.82 -5.22
N THR A 156 -3.77 9.97 -5.66
CA THR A 156 -4.35 11.27 -6.04
C THR A 156 -4.32 12.25 -4.87
N ALA A 157 -4.78 11.83 -3.68
CA ALA A 157 -4.83 12.70 -2.51
C ALA A 157 -3.44 13.18 -2.09
N VAL A 158 -2.47 12.27 -2.04
CA VAL A 158 -1.07 12.60 -1.70
C VAL A 158 -0.45 13.52 -2.76
N ALA A 159 -0.71 13.28 -4.04
CA ALA A 159 -0.21 14.13 -5.12
C ALA A 159 -0.80 15.54 -5.07
N LEU A 160 -2.09 15.67 -4.76
CA LEU A 160 -2.75 16.96 -4.54
C LEU A 160 -2.16 17.68 -3.32
N ALA A 161 -1.92 16.95 -2.22
CA ALA A 161 -1.29 17.51 -1.01
C ALA A 161 0.13 18.02 -1.30
N ALA A 162 0.93 17.27 -2.06
CA ALA A 162 2.26 17.68 -2.48
C ALA A 162 2.21 18.93 -3.38
N ALA A 163 1.36 18.93 -4.41
CA ALA A 163 1.24 20.03 -5.36
C ALA A 163 0.75 21.35 -4.71
N LEU A 164 -0.08 21.23 -3.67
CA LEU A 164 -0.62 22.35 -2.92
C LEU A 164 0.21 22.74 -1.70
N GLN A 165 1.24 21.95 -1.36
CA GLN A 165 2.03 22.10 -0.12
C GLN A 165 1.12 22.11 1.12
N ALA A 166 0.21 21.12 1.19
CA ALA A 166 -0.75 21.00 2.27
C ALA A 166 -0.04 20.67 3.60
N ASP A 167 -0.59 21.17 4.70
CA ASP A 167 -0.08 20.91 6.04
C ASP A 167 -0.21 19.43 6.43
N GLU A 168 -1.27 18.75 5.99
CA GLU A 168 -1.51 17.33 6.26
C GLU A 168 -2.38 16.70 5.15
N CYS A 169 -2.11 15.44 4.83
CA CYS A 169 -2.99 14.59 4.02
C CYS A 169 -3.63 13.52 4.92
N GLN A 170 -4.94 13.54 5.06
CA GLN A 170 -5.73 12.65 5.90
C GLN A 170 -6.36 11.55 5.06
N ILE A 171 -6.01 10.30 5.34
CA ILE A 171 -6.56 9.11 4.65
C ILE A 171 -7.61 8.48 5.56
N TYR A 172 -8.86 8.66 5.20
CA TYR A 172 -10.00 8.05 5.88
C TYR A 172 -10.31 6.67 5.29
N THR A 173 -10.32 5.66 6.17
CA THR A 173 -10.50 4.25 5.82
C THR A 173 -11.43 3.56 6.83
N ASP A 174 -11.54 2.24 6.78
CA ASP A 174 -12.36 1.42 7.69
C ASP A 174 -11.65 1.04 9.01
N VAL A 175 -10.38 1.44 9.17
CA VAL A 175 -9.62 1.30 10.41
C VAL A 175 -9.26 2.67 10.99
N ASP A 176 -9.03 2.74 12.30
CA ASP A 176 -8.76 3.99 13.02
C ASP A 176 -7.26 4.34 13.12
N GLY A 177 -6.40 3.61 12.39
CA GLY A 177 -4.97 3.87 12.34
C GLY A 177 -4.15 2.66 11.93
N VAL A 178 -2.83 2.77 12.07
CA VAL A 178 -1.86 1.69 11.85
C VAL A 178 -1.62 1.00 13.20
N TYR A 179 -1.63 -0.33 13.19
CA TYR A 179 -1.46 -1.14 14.39
C TYR A 179 -0.11 -1.88 14.38
N THR A 180 0.36 -2.27 15.56
CA THR A 180 1.57 -3.09 15.73
C THR A 180 1.49 -4.43 15.00
N THR A 181 0.31 -4.95 14.77
CA THR A 181 -0.05 -6.03 13.83
C THR A 181 -1.56 -6.02 13.60
N ASP A 182 -2.09 -6.97 12.83
CA ASP A 182 -3.54 -7.08 12.58
C ASP A 182 -4.31 -7.43 13.87
N PRO A 183 -5.17 -6.53 14.38
CA PRO A 183 -5.93 -6.78 15.62
C PRO A 183 -6.90 -7.95 15.53
N ARG A 184 -7.22 -8.44 14.33
CA ARG A 184 -8.02 -9.65 14.14
C ARG A 184 -7.25 -10.93 14.46
N LEU A 185 -5.92 -10.91 14.38
CA LEU A 185 -5.04 -12.02 14.75
C LEU A 185 -4.53 -11.91 16.19
N VAL A 186 -4.27 -10.68 16.66
CA VAL A 186 -3.74 -10.37 17.97
C VAL A 186 -4.62 -9.31 18.62
N SER A 187 -5.48 -9.71 19.57
CA SER A 187 -6.47 -8.83 20.19
C SER A 187 -5.87 -7.63 20.92
N ASP A 188 -4.65 -7.77 21.41
CA ASP A 188 -3.88 -6.74 22.14
C ASP A 188 -2.92 -5.96 21.22
N ALA A 189 -3.06 -6.08 19.91
CA ALA A 189 -2.38 -5.21 18.98
C ALA A 189 -2.72 -3.75 19.27
N ARG A 190 -1.70 -2.92 19.42
CA ARG A 190 -1.84 -1.51 19.79
C ARG A 190 -1.81 -0.63 18.55
N ARG A 191 -2.69 0.38 18.50
CA ARG A 191 -2.57 1.43 17.48
C ARG A 191 -1.30 2.27 17.75
N LEU A 192 -0.56 2.58 16.69
CA LEU A 192 0.59 3.47 16.72
C LEU A 192 0.10 4.92 16.64
N ASP A 193 0.57 5.79 17.51
CA ASP A 193 0.27 7.22 17.42
C ASP A 193 1.05 7.88 16.28
N LYS A 194 2.29 7.41 16.08
CA LYS A 194 3.19 7.87 15.02
C LYS A 194 4.02 6.70 14.47
N ILE A 195 4.34 6.75 13.18
CA ILE A 195 5.23 5.82 12.49
C ILE A 195 6.02 6.58 11.43
N THR A 196 7.25 6.18 11.13
CA THR A 196 8.04 6.78 10.05
C THR A 196 7.58 6.31 8.68
N PHE A 197 7.87 7.09 7.62
CA PHE A 197 7.61 6.66 6.24
C PHE A 197 8.34 5.36 5.90
N GLU A 198 9.58 5.18 6.37
CA GLU A 198 10.37 3.98 6.11
C GLU A 198 9.70 2.73 6.70
N GLU A 199 9.27 2.81 7.97
CA GLU A 199 8.57 1.69 8.63
C GLU A 199 7.22 1.41 7.96
N MET A 200 6.44 2.46 7.64
CA MET A 200 5.16 2.30 6.96
C MET A 200 5.30 1.66 5.58
N LEU A 201 6.35 2.03 4.83
CA LEU A 201 6.67 1.44 3.53
C LEU A 201 6.97 -0.05 3.66
N GLU A 202 7.81 -0.42 4.63
CA GLU A 202 8.11 -1.83 4.90
C GLU A 202 6.86 -2.60 5.35
N MET A 203 6.05 -2.04 6.24
CA MET A 203 4.80 -2.69 6.66
C MET A 203 3.82 -2.85 5.50
N ALA A 204 3.67 -1.84 4.65
CA ALA A 204 2.80 -1.89 3.48
C ALA A 204 3.28 -2.93 2.45
N SER A 205 4.60 -3.02 2.22
CA SER A 205 5.20 -4.00 1.31
C SER A 205 5.06 -5.44 1.81
N GLN A 206 5.00 -5.63 3.13
CA GLN A 206 4.89 -6.94 3.76
C GLN A 206 3.44 -7.37 4.04
N GLY A 207 2.44 -6.65 3.53
CA GLY A 207 1.04 -7.09 3.56
C GLY A 207 0.10 -6.30 4.46
N SER A 208 0.58 -5.23 5.11
CA SER A 208 -0.33 -4.28 5.77
C SER A 208 -1.14 -3.54 4.72
N LYS A 209 -2.41 -3.91 4.54
CA LYS A 209 -3.29 -3.39 3.47
C LYS A 209 -3.93 -2.02 3.80
N ILE A 210 -3.42 -1.30 4.80
CA ILE A 210 -3.99 -0.02 5.28
C ILE A 210 -3.74 1.10 4.27
N LEU A 211 -2.51 1.19 3.75
CA LEU A 211 -2.10 2.14 2.73
C LEU A 211 -1.46 1.44 1.54
N GLN A 212 -1.61 2.02 0.37
CA GLN A 212 -0.91 1.54 -0.82
C GLN A 212 0.55 2.01 -0.81
N ILE A 213 1.48 1.09 -1.11
CA ILE A 213 2.93 1.37 -1.15
C ILE A 213 3.22 2.65 -1.92
N ARG A 214 2.66 2.78 -3.13
CA ARG A 214 2.87 3.92 -4.03
C ARG A 214 2.45 5.26 -3.41
N SER A 215 1.39 5.30 -2.60
CA SER A 215 0.98 6.54 -1.93
C SER A 215 1.93 6.91 -0.79
N VAL A 216 2.46 5.93 -0.06
CA VAL A 216 3.46 6.14 1.00
C VAL A 216 4.79 6.61 0.40
N GLU A 217 5.27 5.97 -0.69
CA GLU A 217 6.46 6.41 -1.43
C GLU A 217 6.35 7.85 -1.90
N PHE A 218 5.19 8.20 -2.48
CA PHE A 218 4.95 9.54 -2.99
C PHE A 218 4.94 10.57 -1.85
N ALA A 219 4.29 10.25 -0.73
CA ALA A 219 4.26 11.10 0.45
C ALA A 219 5.65 11.31 1.05
N GLY A 220 6.44 10.25 1.19
CA GLY A 220 7.83 10.32 1.66
C GLY A 220 8.71 11.17 0.75
N LYS A 221 8.61 10.99 -0.58
CA LYS A 221 9.36 11.75 -1.58
C LYS A 221 9.10 13.26 -1.50
N TYR A 222 7.86 13.66 -1.27
CA TYR A 222 7.46 15.07 -1.21
C TYR A 222 7.30 15.60 0.22
N SER A 223 7.65 14.80 1.23
CA SER A 223 7.58 15.16 2.66
C SER A 223 6.17 15.61 3.10
N VAL A 224 5.13 14.95 2.57
CA VAL A 224 3.74 15.22 2.91
C VAL A 224 3.36 14.44 4.16
N PRO A 225 3.08 15.08 5.32
CA PRO A 225 2.59 14.36 6.49
C PRO A 225 1.28 13.65 6.17
N LEU A 226 1.21 12.33 6.45
CA LEU A 226 -0.01 11.53 6.27
C LEU A 226 -0.61 11.22 7.64
N ARG A 227 -1.94 11.23 7.72
CA ARG A 227 -2.65 10.70 8.89
C ARG A 227 -3.70 9.69 8.46
N VAL A 228 -3.64 8.51 9.04
CA VAL A 228 -4.67 7.45 8.85
C VAL A 228 -5.73 7.63 9.92
N LEU A 229 -6.98 7.71 9.49
CA LEU A 229 -8.15 8.00 10.33
C LEU A 229 -9.32 7.07 9.98
N SER A 230 -10.18 6.80 10.96
CA SER A 230 -11.43 6.09 10.68
C SER A 230 -12.47 6.99 10.03
N SER A 231 -13.16 6.46 9.01
CA SER A 231 -14.35 7.08 8.45
C SER A 231 -15.56 7.01 9.40
N PHE A 232 -15.54 6.09 10.37
CA PHE A 232 -16.69 5.71 11.18
C PHE A 232 -16.58 6.13 12.64
N GLU A 233 -15.35 6.23 13.15
CA GLU A 233 -15.07 6.53 14.54
C GLU A 233 -14.27 7.83 14.65
N GLU A 234 -14.43 8.54 15.76
CA GLU A 234 -13.60 9.69 16.10
C GLU A 234 -12.31 9.23 16.77
N GLY A 235 -11.19 9.89 16.51
CA GLY A 235 -9.92 9.56 17.13
C GLY A 235 -8.74 10.29 16.49
N PRO A 236 -7.56 10.25 17.12
CA PRO A 236 -6.37 10.95 16.64
C PRO A 236 -5.72 10.27 15.43
N GLY A 237 -6.06 8.99 15.16
CA GLY A 237 -5.44 8.23 14.09
C GLY A 237 -3.97 7.91 14.31
N THR A 238 -3.26 7.58 13.22
CA THR A 238 -1.80 7.39 13.19
C THR A 238 -1.17 8.41 12.25
N LEU A 239 -0.21 9.18 12.76
CA LEU A 239 0.58 10.11 11.96
C LEU A 239 1.77 9.38 11.31
N ILE A 240 1.96 9.55 10.01
CA ILE A 240 3.10 9.04 9.25
C ILE A 240 3.92 10.25 8.79
N SER A 241 5.16 10.36 9.21
CA SER A 241 6.01 11.52 8.93
C SER A 241 7.48 11.15 8.78
N LEU A 242 8.30 12.11 8.32
CA LEU A 242 9.76 11.99 8.31
C LEU A 242 10.36 12.16 9.71
N GLU A 243 9.69 12.90 10.57
CA GLU A 243 10.16 13.15 11.92
C GLU A 243 10.04 11.88 12.75
N GLU A 244 11.13 11.50 13.33
CA GLU A 244 11.17 10.48 14.35
C GLU A 244 10.55 11.05 15.65
N ASP A 245 10.01 10.18 16.51
CA ASP A 245 9.57 10.59 17.82
C ASP A 245 10.75 11.20 18.61
N ASP A 246 10.50 12.27 19.37
CA ASP A 246 11.51 12.92 20.24
C ASP A 246 11.94 12.05 21.44
N GLN A 247 11.52 10.79 21.50
CA GLN A 247 11.94 9.85 22.53
C GLN A 247 13.42 9.50 22.37
N MET A 248 14.18 9.62 23.47
CA MET A 248 15.63 9.34 23.46
C MET A 248 15.98 7.90 23.09
N GLU A 249 15.10 6.93 23.38
CA GLU A 249 15.23 5.53 22.99
C GLU A 249 13.96 5.05 22.28
N LYS A 250 14.13 4.50 21.10
CA LYS A 250 13.04 3.99 20.26
C LYS A 250 12.75 2.53 20.58
N PRO A 251 11.50 2.07 20.44
CA PRO A 251 11.24 0.64 20.48
C PRO A 251 12.03 -0.06 19.37
N LEU A 252 12.63 -1.21 19.69
CA LEU A 252 13.41 -2.00 18.73
C LEU A 252 12.60 -2.42 17.52
N VAL A 253 11.34 -2.78 17.76
CA VAL A 253 10.37 -3.24 16.77
C VAL A 253 9.10 -2.40 16.91
N SER A 254 8.67 -1.80 15.82
CA SER A 254 7.45 -0.96 15.76
C SER A 254 6.23 -1.78 15.41
N GLY A 255 6.40 -2.88 14.66
CA GLY A 255 5.28 -3.73 14.29
C GLY A 255 5.69 -5.03 13.58
N ILE A 256 4.67 -5.87 13.39
CA ILE A 256 4.77 -7.15 12.68
C ILE A 256 3.80 -7.11 11.50
N ALA A 257 4.36 -7.24 10.31
CA ALA A 257 3.61 -7.42 9.08
C ALA A 257 3.70 -8.88 8.60
N PHE A 258 2.71 -9.33 7.86
CA PHE A 258 2.70 -10.67 7.31
C PHE A 258 1.98 -10.74 5.96
N ASN A 259 2.37 -11.69 5.12
CA ASN A 259 1.72 -11.97 3.86
C ASN A 259 1.54 -13.48 3.68
N ARG A 260 0.29 -13.89 3.37
CA ARG A 260 -0.06 -15.29 3.07
C ARG A 260 -0.35 -15.54 1.58
N ASP A 261 -0.32 -14.48 0.77
CA ASP A 261 -0.68 -14.53 -0.66
C ASP A 261 0.56 -14.75 -1.55
N GLU A 262 1.59 -15.45 -1.03
CA GLU A 262 2.82 -15.72 -1.73
C GLU A 262 3.13 -17.21 -1.89
N ALA A 263 3.85 -17.52 -2.96
CA ALA A 263 4.39 -18.82 -3.25
C ALA A 263 5.90 -18.73 -3.47
N LYS A 264 6.62 -19.77 -3.06
CA LYS A 264 8.06 -19.90 -3.21
C LYS A 264 8.37 -20.78 -4.41
N LEU A 265 9.31 -20.35 -5.25
CA LEU A 265 9.89 -21.13 -6.35
C LEU A 265 11.38 -21.29 -6.13
N THR A 266 11.91 -22.45 -6.46
CA THR A 266 13.34 -22.77 -6.38
C THR A 266 13.78 -23.50 -7.63
N ILE A 267 14.82 -23.01 -8.29
CA ILE A 267 15.55 -23.72 -9.34
C ILE A 267 16.91 -24.15 -8.80
N ARG A 268 17.27 -25.42 -8.95
CA ARG A 268 18.49 -26.01 -8.40
C ARG A 268 19.39 -26.57 -9.49
N GLY A 269 20.71 -26.58 -9.22
CA GLY A 269 21.69 -27.20 -10.10
C GLY A 269 21.89 -26.46 -11.41
N ILE A 270 21.68 -25.14 -11.41
CA ILE A 270 22.03 -24.26 -12.52
C ILE A 270 23.53 -23.91 -12.50
N PRO A 271 24.19 -23.63 -13.64
CA PRO A 271 25.59 -23.22 -13.67
C PRO A 271 25.84 -21.94 -12.89
N ASP A 272 26.88 -21.90 -12.05
CA ASP A 272 27.32 -20.66 -11.40
C ASP A 272 28.16 -19.83 -12.39
N GLN A 273 27.49 -19.06 -13.22
CA GLN A 273 28.11 -18.25 -14.28
C GLN A 273 27.45 -16.86 -14.37
N PRO A 274 28.22 -15.81 -14.75
CA PRO A 274 27.65 -14.49 -14.99
C PRO A 274 26.48 -14.53 -15.99
N GLY A 275 25.38 -13.86 -15.64
CA GLY A 275 24.19 -13.75 -16.48
C GLY A 275 23.12 -14.81 -16.24
N VAL A 276 23.39 -15.87 -15.50
CA VAL A 276 22.38 -16.92 -15.22
C VAL A 276 21.23 -16.37 -14.37
N ALA A 277 21.51 -15.61 -13.31
CA ALA A 277 20.46 -14.95 -12.54
C ALA A 277 19.58 -14.02 -13.39
N TYR A 278 20.19 -13.28 -14.33
CA TYR A 278 19.43 -12.45 -15.27
C TYR A 278 18.52 -13.28 -16.18
N LYS A 279 19.00 -14.42 -16.69
CA LYS A 279 18.14 -15.31 -17.50
C LYS A 279 16.93 -15.82 -16.75
N VAL A 280 17.12 -16.21 -15.47
CA VAL A 280 16.04 -16.72 -14.63
C VAL A 280 15.05 -15.60 -14.26
N LEU A 281 15.53 -14.53 -13.65
CA LEU A 281 14.67 -13.48 -13.09
C LEU A 281 14.18 -12.50 -14.16
N GLY A 282 14.95 -12.30 -15.23
CA GLY A 282 14.58 -11.44 -16.35
C GLY A 282 13.35 -11.92 -17.09
N ALA A 283 13.27 -13.21 -17.39
CA ALA A 283 12.10 -13.81 -18.06
C ALA A 283 10.83 -13.70 -17.20
N ILE A 284 10.94 -13.89 -15.88
CA ILE A 284 9.83 -13.69 -14.94
C ILE A 284 9.37 -12.22 -14.95
N SER A 285 10.33 -11.29 -14.94
CA SER A 285 10.05 -9.84 -14.99
C SER A 285 9.44 -9.40 -16.32
N GLU A 286 9.90 -9.95 -17.45
CA GLU A 286 9.35 -9.67 -18.79
C GLU A 286 7.89 -10.13 -18.91
N ALA A 287 7.50 -11.16 -18.16
CA ALA A 287 6.12 -11.61 -18.04
C ALA A 287 5.25 -10.73 -17.11
N ASN A 288 5.77 -9.61 -16.59
CA ASN A 288 5.15 -8.74 -15.60
C ASN A 288 4.79 -9.44 -14.27
N ILE A 289 5.52 -10.48 -13.91
CA ILE A 289 5.39 -11.16 -12.61
C ILE A 289 6.29 -10.45 -11.60
N GLU A 290 5.71 -9.99 -10.52
CA GLU A 290 6.42 -9.32 -9.43
C GLU A 290 7.16 -10.35 -8.58
N ILE A 291 8.46 -10.10 -8.33
CA ILE A 291 9.32 -10.92 -7.48
C ILE A 291 9.62 -10.10 -6.22
N ASP A 292 9.46 -10.72 -5.03
CA ASP A 292 9.76 -10.01 -3.78
C ASP A 292 11.07 -10.49 -3.16
N VAL A 293 11.12 -11.71 -2.64
CA VAL A 293 12.34 -12.24 -2.02
C VAL A 293 13.18 -12.97 -3.05
N ILE A 294 14.49 -12.72 -3.07
CA ILE A 294 15.45 -13.44 -3.93
C ILE A 294 16.62 -13.91 -3.07
N VAL A 295 16.92 -15.21 -3.11
CA VAL A 295 18.08 -15.82 -2.47
C VAL A 295 18.80 -16.71 -3.45
N GLN A 296 20.12 -16.45 -3.63
CA GLN A 296 21.00 -17.32 -4.42
C GLN A 296 22.00 -18.00 -3.51
N ASN A 297 22.14 -19.29 -3.67
CA ASN A 297 23.18 -20.09 -3.00
C ASN A 297 24.08 -20.75 -4.05
N VAL A 298 25.39 -20.74 -3.80
CA VAL A 298 26.40 -21.39 -4.64
C VAL A 298 26.94 -22.61 -3.91
N ALA A 299 26.91 -23.76 -4.57
CA ALA A 299 27.45 -25.01 -4.04
C ALA A 299 28.93 -25.19 -4.42
N LYS A 300 29.62 -26.15 -3.76
CA LYS A 300 31.04 -26.41 -3.97
C LYS A 300 31.39 -26.98 -5.35
N ASP A 301 30.39 -27.53 -6.07
CA ASP A 301 30.52 -28.12 -7.40
C ASP A 301 30.32 -27.11 -8.55
N ASN A 302 30.37 -25.81 -8.25
CA ASN A 302 30.07 -24.72 -9.19
C ASN A 302 28.62 -24.75 -9.74
N SER A 303 27.71 -25.37 -9.03
CA SER A 303 26.29 -25.21 -9.25
C SER A 303 25.68 -24.15 -8.34
N ALA A 304 24.62 -23.52 -8.78
CA ALA A 304 23.86 -22.58 -7.99
C ALA A 304 22.40 -23.01 -7.84
N SER A 305 21.75 -22.47 -6.83
CA SER A 305 20.30 -22.48 -6.70
C SER A 305 19.77 -21.08 -6.50
N ILE A 306 18.65 -20.75 -7.14
CA ILE A 306 17.94 -19.50 -6.93
C ILE A 306 16.56 -19.82 -6.37
N THR A 307 16.25 -19.21 -5.23
CA THR A 307 14.93 -19.27 -4.62
C THR A 307 14.34 -17.85 -4.64
N PHE A 308 13.09 -17.73 -5.05
CA PHE A 308 12.38 -16.45 -5.03
C PHE A 308 10.90 -16.65 -4.70
N THR A 309 10.21 -15.57 -4.34
CA THR A 309 8.77 -15.57 -4.09
C THR A 309 8.03 -14.74 -5.12
N VAL A 310 6.82 -15.20 -5.47
CA VAL A 310 5.86 -14.52 -6.34
C VAL A 310 4.49 -14.53 -5.68
N ASN A 311 3.56 -13.72 -6.16
CA ASN A 311 2.17 -13.80 -5.73
C ASN A 311 1.56 -15.17 -6.10
N LYS A 312 0.70 -15.73 -5.24
CA LYS A 312 0.02 -17.01 -5.52
C LYS A 312 -0.76 -17.03 -6.83
N THR A 313 -1.28 -15.86 -7.26
CA THR A 313 -2.02 -15.74 -8.53
C THR A 313 -1.14 -15.97 -9.74
N ASP A 314 0.14 -15.65 -9.64
CA ASP A 314 1.09 -15.70 -10.75
C ASP A 314 1.90 -17.03 -10.77
N LEU A 315 1.70 -17.88 -9.74
CA LEU A 315 2.48 -19.10 -9.55
C LEU A 315 2.48 -19.99 -10.78
N SER A 316 1.32 -20.27 -11.35
CA SER A 316 1.22 -21.21 -12.49
C SER A 316 1.99 -20.72 -13.72
N GLN A 317 1.93 -19.41 -14.01
CA GLN A 317 2.69 -18.81 -15.10
C GLN A 317 4.19 -18.80 -14.81
N ALA A 318 4.56 -18.50 -13.56
CA ALA A 318 5.96 -18.52 -13.13
C ALA A 318 6.57 -19.93 -13.17
N GLU A 319 5.81 -20.99 -12.81
CA GLU A 319 6.22 -22.38 -12.90
C GLU A 319 6.48 -22.81 -14.36
N GLU A 320 5.60 -22.44 -15.29
CA GLU A 320 5.76 -22.75 -16.71
C GLU A 320 7.03 -22.12 -17.27
N LEU A 321 7.21 -20.80 -17.07
CA LEU A 321 8.41 -20.07 -17.49
C LEU A 321 9.69 -20.63 -16.87
N LEU A 322 9.66 -20.92 -15.57
CA LEU A 322 10.82 -21.46 -14.86
C LEU A 322 11.17 -22.87 -15.36
N GLY A 323 10.17 -23.69 -15.75
CA GLY A 323 10.37 -24.99 -16.36
C GLY A 323 11.07 -24.93 -17.71
N GLU A 324 10.72 -23.98 -18.58
CA GLU A 324 11.39 -23.75 -19.85
C GLU A 324 12.85 -23.33 -19.63
N ILE A 325 13.09 -22.36 -18.73
CA ILE A 325 14.44 -21.88 -18.39
C ILE A 325 15.30 -23.00 -17.78
N ALA A 326 14.70 -23.84 -16.95
CA ALA A 326 15.39 -24.97 -16.34
C ALA A 326 15.92 -25.96 -17.38
N ASN A 327 15.13 -26.25 -18.40
CA ASN A 327 15.56 -27.09 -19.52
C ASN A 327 16.73 -26.46 -20.28
N ASP A 328 16.67 -25.16 -20.56
CA ASP A 328 17.72 -24.45 -21.30
C ASP A 328 19.04 -24.34 -20.51
N LEU A 329 18.96 -24.25 -19.20
CA LEU A 329 20.12 -24.16 -18.31
C LEU A 329 20.65 -25.53 -17.85
N GLY A 330 19.93 -26.61 -18.13
CA GLY A 330 20.25 -27.95 -17.66
C GLY A 330 20.11 -28.10 -16.13
N ALA A 331 19.13 -27.42 -15.56
CA ALA A 331 18.86 -27.48 -14.12
C ALA A 331 18.50 -28.91 -13.67
N LEU A 332 18.84 -29.22 -12.42
CA LEU A 332 18.53 -30.51 -11.83
C LEU A 332 17.06 -30.64 -11.40
N GLU A 333 16.51 -29.54 -10.86
CA GLU A 333 15.19 -29.55 -10.23
C GLU A 333 14.57 -28.17 -10.23
N VAL A 334 13.25 -28.12 -10.43
CA VAL A 334 12.38 -26.98 -10.15
C VAL A 334 11.37 -27.40 -9.10
N ASP A 335 11.28 -26.66 -8.01
CA ASP A 335 10.38 -26.91 -6.88
C ASP A 335 9.55 -25.66 -6.59
N SER A 336 8.29 -25.86 -6.19
CA SER A 336 7.40 -24.78 -5.79
C SER A 336 6.63 -25.13 -4.52
N ASP A 337 6.38 -24.13 -3.67
CA ASP A 337 5.53 -24.29 -2.50
C ASP A 337 4.60 -23.08 -2.34
N LYS A 338 3.30 -23.33 -2.43
CA LYS A 338 2.22 -22.36 -2.22
C LYS A 338 1.70 -22.29 -0.79
N ARG A 339 2.19 -23.14 0.10
CA ARG A 339 1.78 -23.24 1.51
C ARG A 339 2.75 -22.51 2.41
N ILE A 340 3.23 -21.39 1.97
CA ILE A 340 4.12 -20.52 2.73
C ILE A 340 3.42 -19.25 3.20
N ALA A 341 3.96 -18.65 4.24
CA ALA A 341 3.65 -17.28 4.65
C ALA A 341 4.95 -16.55 5.00
N LYS A 342 4.98 -15.25 4.72
CA LYS A 342 6.03 -14.36 5.20
C LYS A 342 5.58 -13.70 6.49
N VAL A 343 6.51 -13.60 7.45
CA VAL A 343 6.33 -12.82 8.68
C VAL A 343 7.55 -11.91 8.84
N SER A 344 7.29 -10.64 9.03
CA SER A 344 8.32 -9.60 9.10
C SER A 344 8.17 -8.80 10.38
N ILE A 345 9.26 -8.63 11.12
CA ILE A 345 9.36 -7.60 12.16
C ILE A 345 9.94 -6.34 11.51
N VAL A 346 9.39 -5.19 11.84
CA VAL A 346 9.78 -3.89 11.28
C VAL A 346 10.05 -2.90 12.40
N GLY A 347 11.11 -2.12 12.31
CA GLY A 347 11.43 -1.06 13.27
C GLY A 347 12.78 -0.40 13.01
N VAL A 348 12.82 0.92 12.99
CA VAL A 348 14.07 1.69 12.82
C VAL A 348 15.07 1.48 13.97
N GLY A 349 14.60 1.10 15.16
CA GLY A 349 15.44 0.77 16.31
C GLY A 349 16.35 -0.43 16.09
N MET A 350 16.05 -1.30 15.13
CA MET A 350 16.87 -2.48 14.83
C MET A 350 18.26 -2.14 14.25
N ARG A 351 18.44 -0.97 13.63
CA ARG A 351 19.71 -0.53 13.02
C ARG A 351 20.91 -0.58 13.96
N SER A 352 20.69 -0.30 15.23
CA SER A 352 21.76 -0.18 16.23
C SER A 352 21.82 -1.33 17.23
N HIS A 353 20.96 -2.34 17.12
CA HIS A 353 20.82 -3.37 18.14
C HIS A 353 21.13 -4.77 17.59
N ALA A 354 22.25 -5.34 18.07
CA ALA A 354 22.55 -6.74 17.85
C ALA A 354 21.58 -7.63 18.68
N GLY A 355 21.20 -8.79 18.12
CA GLY A 355 20.40 -9.78 18.85
C GLY A 355 18.92 -9.81 18.54
N VAL A 356 18.35 -8.80 17.84
CA VAL A 356 16.93 -8.81 17.44
C VAL A 356 16.57 -10.06 16.62
N ALA A 357 17.43 -10.41 15.65
CA ALA A 357 17.27 -11.64 14.87
C ALA A 357 17.29 -12.89 15.73
N ALA A 358 18.23 -12.99 16.69
CA ALA A 358 18.32 -14.12 17.59
C ALA A 358 17.05 -14.26 18.45
N LYS A 359 16.55 -13.16 19.00
CA LYS A 359 15.30 -13.12 19.77
C LYS A 359 14.09 -13.56 18.95
N MET A 360 14.01 -13.13 17.67
CA MET A 360 12.97 -13.58 16.73
C MET A 360 13.05 -15.09 16.50
N PHE A 361 14.26 -15.61 16.23
CA PHE A 361 14.43 -17.03 15.89
C PHE A 361 14.23 -17.92 17.12
N GLU A 362 14.63 -17.49 18.32
CA GLU A 362 14.35 -18.18 19.58
C GLU A 362 12.83 -18.31 19.82
N ALA A 363 12.08 -17.21 19.70
CA ALA A 363 10.63 -17.23 19.86
C ALA A 363 9.92 -18.18 18.87
N LEU A 364 10.38 -18.25 17.63
CA LEU A 364 9.84 -19.19 16.64
C LEU A 364 10.22 -20.63 16.94
N SER A 365 11.45 -20.85 17.41
CA SER A 365 11.95 -22.17 17.81
C SER A 365 11.18 -22.74 19.00
N ASP A 366 10.88 -21.92 20.01
CA ASP A 366 10.13 -22.32 21.21
C ASP A 366 8.70 -22.77 20.86
N GLU A 367 8.12 -22.19 19.81
CA GLU A 367 6.81 -22.57 19.26
C GLU A 367 6.92 -23.74 18.25
N GLY A 368 8.11 -24.30 18.03
CA GLY A 368 8.34 -25.40 17.08
C GLY A 368 8.14 -25.01 15.62
N ILE A 369 8.31 -23.75 15.27
CA ILE A 369 8.12 -23.20 13.92
C ILE A 369 9.44 -23.23 13.17
N ASN A 370 9.50 -24.03 12.09
CA ASN A 370 10.68 -24.10 11.25
C ASN A 370 10.73 -22.93 10.26
N ILE A 371 11.90 -22.30 10.14
CA ILE A 371 12.17 -21.21 9.21
C ILE A 371 12.72 -21.81 7.91
N GLN A 372 12.08 -21.51 6.78
CA GLN A 372 12.48 -21.98 5.45
C GLN A 372 13.43 -21.02 4.75
N LEU A 373 13.31 -19.71 5.01
CA LEU A 373 14.11 -18.66 4.39
C LEU A 373 14.15 -17.44 5.32
N ILE A 374 15.27 -16.73 5.29
CA ILE A 374 15.49 -15.50 6.05
C ILE A 374 15.98 -14.41 5.09
N THR A 375 15.45 -13.21 5.24
CA THR A 375 15.97 -12.00 4.58
C THR A 375 15.96 -10.84 5.55
N THR A 376 16.93 -9.95 5.44
CA THR A 376 17.10 -8.83 6.35
C THR A 376 17.39 -7.54 5.59
N SER A 377 16.91 -6.43 6.13
CA SER A 377 17.37 -5.08 5.79
C SER A 377 17.79 -4.36 7.07
N GLU A 378 18.08 -3.07 7.00
CA GLU A 378 18.45 -2.29 8.18
C GLU A 378 17.31 -2.18 9.21
N ILE A 379 16.06 -2.20 8.75
CA ILE A 379 14.87 -1.97 9.58
C ILE A 379 13.84 -3.11 9.52
N LYS A 380 14.21 -4.24 8.90
CA LYS A 380 13.30 -5.37 8.70
C LYS A 380 14.04 -6.70 8.80
N ILE A 381 13.41 -7.67 9.45
CA ILE A 381 13.79 -9.08 9.38
C ILE A 381 12.56 -9.86 8.96
N THR A 382 12.65 -10.58 7.85
CA THR A 382 11.58 -11.40 7.29
C THR A 382 11.96 -12.86 7.32
N VAL A 383 11.04 -13.69 7.76
CA VAL A 383 11.12 -15.14 7.66
C VAL A 383 10.00 -15.70 6.80
N VAL A 384 10.31 -16.74 6.05
CA VAL A 384 9.31 -17.57 5.38
C VAL A 384 9.11 -18.83 6.20
N ILE A 385 7.85 -19.13 6.51
CA ILE A 385 7.43 -20.28 7.32
C ILE A 385 6.29 -21.04 6.61
N GLU A 386 5.90 -22.22 7.10
CA GLU A 386 4.67 -22.86 6.64
C GLU A 386 3.44 -22.00 7.01
N GLU A 387 2.53 -21.82 6.06
CA GLU A 387 1.34 -20.97 6.21
C GLU A 387 0.48 -21.31 7.45
N ARG A 388 0.38 -22.60 7.80
CA ARG A 388 -0.41 -23.05 8.97
C ARG A 388 0.07 -22.48 10.31
N TYR A 389 1.33 -22.06 10.41
CA TYR A 389 1.90 -21.49 11.62
C TYR A 389 1.85 -19.97 11.68
N LEU A 390 1.28 -19.31 10.66
CA LEU A 390 1.30 -17.85 10.56
C LEU A 390 0.76 -17.16 11.82
N GLU A 391 -0.45 -17.53 12.26
CA GLU A 391 -1.08 -16.88 13.42
C GLU A 391 -0.31 -17.10 14.72
N LEU A 392 0.23 -18.33 14.91
CA LEU A 392 1.06 -18.65 16.06
C LEU A 392 2.35 -17.83 16.06
N ALA A 393 3.04 -17.74 14.90
CA ALA A 393 4.25 -16.94 14.73
C ALA A 393 4.00 -15.46 15.05
N VAL A 394 2.94 -14.87 14.50
CA VAL A 394 2.60 -13.45 14.74
C VAL A 394 2.34 -13.19 16.22
N ARG A 395 1.59 -14.07 16.92
CA ARG A 395 1.33 -13.93 18.37
C ARG A 395 2.58 -14.07 19.21
N ALA A 396 3.42 -15.08 18.94
CA ALA A 396 4.68 -15.30 19.65
C ALA A 396 5.62 -14.08 19.50
N LEU A 397 5.78 -13.59 18.27
CA LEU A 397 6.62 -12.43 18.01
C LEU A 397 6.05 -11.15 18.65
N HIS A 398 4.73 -10.94 18.59
CA HIS A 398 4.09 -9.79 19.22
C HIS A 398 4.30 -9.78 20.74
N SER A 399 4.22 -10.95 21.37
CA SER A 399 4.47 -11.13 22.81
C SER A 399 5.93 -10.88 23.17
N VAL A 400 6.88 -11.52 22.44
CA VAL A 400 8.29 -11.45 22.77
C VAL A 400 8.90 -10.06 22.56
N PHE A 401 8.35 -9.27 21.61
CA PHE A 401 8.74 -7.88 21.39
C PHE A 401 7.88 -6.86 22.16
N GLU A 402 6.99 -7.31 23.07
CA GLU A 402 6.19 -6.48 23.99
C GLU A 402 5.37 -5.39 23.28
N LEU A 403 4.79 -5.73 22.12
CA LEU A 403 4.14 -4.75 21.25
C LEU A 403 2.75 -4.32 21.74
N SER A 404 2.16 -4.99 22.73
CA SER A 404 0.91 -4.60 23.39
C SER A 404 1.08 -3.50 24.43
N ALA A 405 2.29 -3.35 25.03
CA ALA A 405 2.54 -2.31 26.03
C ALA A 405 2.78 -0.93 25.38
N PRO A 406 2.24 0.17 25.91
CA PRO A 406 2.71 1.50 25.56
C PRO A 406 4.19 1.58 25.96
N GLY A 407 5.09 1.94 25.01
CA GLY A 407 6.55 1.87 25.11
C GLY A 407 7.08 1.98 26.54
N THR A 408 7.46 0.83 27.09
CA THR A 408 8.19 0.78 28.35
C THR A 408 9.66 1.01 28.03
N GLU A 409 10.24 2.02 28.62
CA GLU A 409 11.68 2.23 28.69
C GLU A 409 12.33 0.90 29.08
N ILE A 410 13.14 0.33 28.16
CA ILE A 410 13.95 -0.82 28.50
C ILE A 410 15.10 -0.30 29.35
N SER A 411 15.04 -0.55 30.64
CA SER A 411 16.09 -0.26 31.62
C SER A 411 17.37 -1.08 31.39
#